data_b02a2df3f44a6558da62e6776ef448c6
#
_entry.id   b02a2df3f44a6558da62e6776ef448c6
#
_cell.length_a   1.000
_cell.length_b   1.000
_cell.length_c   1.000
_cell.angle_alpha   90.00
_cell.angle_beta   90.00
_cell.angle_gamma   90.00
#
_symmetry.space_group_name_H-M   'P 1'
#
loop_
_entity.id
_entity.type
_entity.pdbx_description
1 polymer ?
#
loop_
_entity_poly.entity_id
_entity_poly.type
_entity_poly.pdbx_seq_one_letter_code
_entity_poly.pdbx_strand_id
1 'polypeptide(L)'
;MVYEINKESARLARKAADKVSKEEGVWKLVAGAVGPTNRTASVSPKVEDPAYRNTTYIEVKDAYKEQIKGLVEGGCHIIFIETIFDSLNARAGIYAYLEYFEESGIQPWLPLFLSGTIIDAAGRTLSGQNTEAFYISMMNAKPFCIGLNCALGAPLM
;
A
#
# COMPACT_ATOMS: atom_id res chain seq x y z
N MET A 1 -10.08 5.98 15.34
CA MET A 1 -10.34 6.92 14.22
C MET A 1 -9.82 6.36 12.89
N VAL A 2 -8.55 5.94 12.77
CA VAL A 2 -7.98 5.36 11.51
C VAL A 2 -8.81 4.15 11.05
N TYR A 3 -9.01 3.19 11.92
CA TYR A 3 -9.82 2.01 11.65
C TYR A 3 -11.24 2.36 11.14
N GLU A 4 -11.96 3.24 11.83
CA GLU A 4 -13.35 3.58 11.48
C GLU A 4 -13.45 4.28 10.12
N ILE A 5 -12.53 5.22 9.84
CA ILE A 5 -12.51 5.92 8.55
C ILE A 5 -12.26 4.94 7.41
N ASN A 6 -11.28 4.05 7.55
CA ASN A 6 -10.95 3.08 6.51
C ASN A 6 -12.08 2.05 6.31
N LYS A 7 -12.70 1.59 7.39
CA LYS A 7 -13.84 0.67 7.32
C LYS A 7 -15.03 1.29 6.60
N GLU A 8 -15.39 2.50 6.97
CA GLU A 8 -16.51 3.19 6.34
C GLU A 8 -16.23 3.55 4.87
N SER A 9 -15.01 3.96 4.55
CA SER A 9 -14.58 4.23 3.17
C SER A 9 -14.71 2.98 2.29
N ALA A 10 -14.22 1.85 2.75
CA ALA A 10 -14.33 0.58 2.03
C ALA A 10 -15.81 0.15 1.88
N ARG A 11 -16.62 0.32 2.93
CA ARG A 11 -18.05 0.02 2.90
C ARG A 11 -18.81 0.86 1.88
N LEU A 12 -18.50 2.15 1.78
CA LEU A 12 -19.09 3.05 0.79
C LEU A 12 -18.71 2.66 -0.63
N ALA A 13 -17.42 2.38 -0.85
CA ALA A 13 -16.92 1.92 -2.16
C ALA A 13 -17.57 0.58 -2.55
N ARG A 14 -17.68 -0.36 -1.60
CA ARG A 14 -18.35 -1.64 -1.81
C ARG A 14 -19.81 -1.49 -2.20
N LYS A 15 -20.56 -0.62 -1.51
CA LYS A 15 -21.95 -0.35 -1.82
C LYS A 15 -22.11 0.19 -3.26
N ALA A 16 -21.23 1.09 -3.69
CA ALA A 16 -21.23 1.63 -5.04
C ALA A 16 -20.89 0.55 -6.08
N ALA A 17 -19.85 -0.24 -5.83
CA ALA A 17 -19.43 -1.33 -6.71
C ALA A 17 -20.51 -2.40 -6.87
N ASP A 18 -21.16 -2.81 -5.79
CA ASP A 18 -22.25 -3.80 -5.80
C ASP A 18 -23.48 -3.31 -6.59
N LYS A 19 -23.80 -2.01 -6.48
CA LYS A 19 -24.87 -1.39 -7.26
C LYS A 19 -24.58 -1.49 -8.75
N VAL A 20 -23.42 -1.00 -9.19
CA VAL A 20 -23.03 -1.02 -10.60
C VAL A 20 -22.87 -2.44 -11.14
N SER A 21 -22.35 -3.36 -10.32
CA SER A 21 -22.24 -4.78 -10.69
C SER A 21 -23.60 -5.39 -11.03
N LYS A 22 -24.64 -5.05 -10.27
CA LYS A 22 -26.00 -5.52 -10.52
C LYS A 22 -26.60 -4.90 -11.79
N GLU A 23 -26.36 -3.61 -12.01
CA GLU A 23 -26.88 -2.87 -13.18
C GLU A 23 -26.24 -3.35 -14.49
N GLU A 24 -24.93 -3.63 -14.49
CA GLU A 24 -24.17 -3.96 -15.69
C GLU A 24 -23.98 -5.48 -15.89
N GLY A 25 -24.29 -6.30 -14.90
CA GLY A 25 -24.02 -7.75 -14.95
C GLY A 25 -22.54 -8.11 -14.94
N VAL A 26 -21.66 -7.16 -14.55
CA VAL A 26 -20.18 -7.32 -14.50
C VAL A 26 -19.69 -7.01 -13.10
N TRP A 27 -18.97 -7.95 -12.52
CA TRP A 27 -18.45 -7.79 -11.16
C TRP A 27 -17.41 -6.67 -11.08
N LYS A 28 -17.65 -5.71 -10.21
CA LYS A 28 -16.73 -4.60 -9.90
C LYS A 28 -16.05 -4.87 -8.58
N LEU A 29 -14.72 -4.77 -8.57
CA LEU A 29 -13.92 -4.99 -7.38
C LEU A 29 -13.63 -3.66 -6.66
N VAL A 30 -13.39 -3.76 -5.37
CA VAL A 30 -12.95 -2.64 -4.52
C VAL A 30 -11.53 -2.91 -4.07
N ALA A 31 -10.61 -2.02 -4.42
CA ALA A 31 -9.26 -2.02 -3.90
C ALA A 31 -9.19 -1.12 -2.65
N GLY A 32 -8.76 -1.68 -1.54
CA GLY A 32 -8.44 -0.95 -0.32
C GLY A 32 -7.07 -0.30 -0.45
N ALA A 33 -7.04 1.01 -0.69
CA ALA A 33 -5.81 1.76 -0.88
C ALA A 33 -5.08 2.00 0.43
N VAL A 34 -3.81 1.63 0.48
CA VAL A 34 -2.87 1.85 1.57
C VAL A 34 -1.76 2.75 1.05
N GLY A 35 -1.95 4.05 1.17
CA GLY A 35 -1.01 5.06 0.72
C GLY A 35 0.18 5.26 1.67
N PRO A 36 1.16 6.10 1.27
CA PRO A 36 2.30 6.41 2.13
C PRO A 36 1.87 7.20 3.36
N THR A 37 2.60 7.02 4.46
CA THR A 37 2.44 7.84 5.65
C THR A 37 3.18 9.19 5.48
N ASN A 38 2.84 10.17 6.32
CA ASN A 38 3.55 11.45 6.39
C ASN A 38 4.92 11.35 7.10
N ARG A 39 5.35 10.15 7.45
CA ARG A 39 6.65 9.85 8.05
C ARG A 39 7.34 8.74 7.27
N THR A 40 8.65 8.85 7.13
CA THR A 40 9.47 7.87 6.43
C THR A 40 10.44 7.21 7.39
N ALA A 41 10.61 5.89 7.26
CA ALA A 41 11.53 5.14 8.10
C ALA A 41 12.97 5.16 7.55
N SER A 42 13.18 5.46 6.26
CA SER A 42 14.50 5.46 5.63
C SER A 42 15.09 6.85 5.43
N VAL A 43 14.27 7.90 5.32
CA VAL A 43 14.73 9.26 5.01
C VAL A 43 14.59 10.15 6.26
N SER A 44 15.66 10.92 6.58
CA SER A 44 15.59 11.93 7.65
C SER A 44 14.77 13.14 7.22
N PRO A 45 13.83 13.63 8.03
CA PRO A 45 13.19 14.92 7.82
C PRO A 45 14.08 16.11 8.19
N LYS A 46 15.27 15.87 8.76
CA LYS A 46 16.24 16.91 9.15
C LYS A 46 17.43 16.85 8.23
N VAL A 47 17.68 17.91 7.48
CA VAL A 47 18.83 18.00 6.56
C VAL A 47 20.16 17.97 7.32
N GLU A 48 20.19 18.61 8.48
CA GLU A 48 21.37 18.73 9.35
C GLU A 48 21.68 17.47 10.17
N ASP A 49 20.75 16.52 10.23
CA ASP A 49 20.92 15.26 10.95
C ASP A 49 20.40 14.07 10.09
N PRO A 50 21.22 13.54 9.20
CA PRO A 50 20.84 12.44 8.32
C PRO A 50 20.50 11.14 9.04
N ALA A 51 20.95 10.97 10.28
CA ALA A 51 20.67 9.78 11.09
C ALA A 51 19.32 9.85 11.81
N TYR A 52 18.75 11.04 11.96
CA TYR A 52 17.49 11.22 12.67
C TYR A 52 16.31 10.53 11.95
N ARG A 53 15.45 9.89 12.74
CA ARG A 53 14.17 9.33 12.29
C ARG A 53 13.06 9.81 13.21
N ASN A 54 11.93 10.23 12.63
CA ASN A 54 10.76 10.69 13.38
C ASN A 54 9.69 9.60 13.54
N THR A 55 10.03 8.37 13.17
CA THR A 55 9.20 7.18 13.35
C THR A 55 10.08 5.94 13.37
N THR A 56 9.54 4.85 13.91
CA THR A 56 10.15 3.53 13.89
C THR A 56 9.43 2.62 12.89
N TYR A 57 10.09 1.54 12.46
CA TYR A 57 9.49 0.51 11.62
C TYR A 57 8.21 -0.07 12.25
N ILE A 58 8.23 -0.31 13.55
CA ILE A 58 7.09 -0.90 14.28
C ILE A 58 5.90 0.06 14.31
N GLU A 59 6.12 1.35 14.58
CA GLU A 59 5.04 2.34 14.55
C GLU A 59 4.38 2.44 13.18
N VAL A 60 5.18 2.41 12.10
CA VAL A 60 4.65 2.42 10.72
C VAL A 60 3.88 1.13 10.44
N LYS A 61 4.41 -0.03 10.82
CA LYS A 61 3.75 -1.33 10.68
C LYS A 61 2.40 -1.36 11.40
N ASP A 62 2.35 -0.92 12.65
CA ASP A 62 1.14 -0.96 13.46
C ASP A 62 0.06 -0.01 12.90
N ALA A 63 0.46 1.18 12.42
CA ALA A 63 -0.45 2.10 11.75
C ALA A 63 -1.07 1.49 10.47
N TYR A 64 -0.25 0.84 9.65
CA TYR A 64 -0.73 0.14 8.46
C TYR A 64 -1.63 -1.06 8.80
N LYS A 65 -1.33 -1.79 9.88
CA LYS A 65 -2.16 -2.92 10.32
C LYS A 65 -3.57 -2.46 10.74
N GLU A 66 -3.68 -1.36 11.47
CA GLU A 66 -4.97 -0.75 11.84
C GLU A 66 -5.76 -0.33 10.59
N GLN A 67 -5.07 0.27 9.60
CA GLN A 67 -5.67 0.66 8.32
C GLN A 67 -6.18 -0.56 7.54
N ILE A 68 -5.33 -1.57 7.34
CA ILE A 68 -5.67 -2.81 6.61
C ILE A 68 -6.85 -3.51 7.25
N LYS A 69 -6.88 -3.61 8.58
CA LYS A 69 -8.02 -4.15 9.33
C LYS A 69 -9.32 -3.43 8.98
N GLY A 70 -9.31 -2.11 8.99
CA GLY A 70 -10.49 -1.31 8.62
C GLY A 70 -10.95 -1.58 7.19
N LEU A 71 -10.02 -1.60 6.21
CA LEU A 71 -10.32 -1.84 4.81
C LEU A 71 -10.91 -3.24 4.56
N VAL A 72 -10.32 -4.28 5.17
CA VAL A 72 -10.81 -5.67 5.04
C VAL A 72 -12.20 -5.82 5.65
N GLU A 73 -12.40 -5.34 6.87
CA GLU A 73 -13.71 -5.41 7.53
C GLU A 73 -14.77 -4.51 6.89
N GLY A 74 -14.36 -3.49 6.14
CA GLY A 74 -15.23 -2.67 5.30
C GLY A 74 -15.63 -3.34 3.99
N GLY A 75 -15.00 -4.47 3.63
CA GLY A 75 -15.38 -5.32 2.49
C GLY A 75 -14.61 -5.04 1.21
N CYS A 76 -13.37 -4.54 1.26
CA CYS A 76 -12.53 -4.50 0.07
C CYS A 76 -12.21 -5.91 -0.43
N HIS A 77 -11.82 -6.03 -1.71
CA HIS A 77 -11.48 -7.29 -2.36
C HIS A 77 -9.98 -7.46 -2.59
N ILE A 78 -9.24 -6.36 -2.52
CA ILE A 78 -7.81 -6.27 -2.82
C ILE A 78 -7.20 -5.34 -1.78
N ILE A 79 -6.02 -5.66 -1.27
CA ILE A 79 -5.18 -4.70 -0.53
C ILE A 79 -4.17 -4.12 -1.51
N PHE A 80 -4.17 -2.81 -1.65
CA PHE A 80 -3.35 -2.10 -2.62
C PHE A 80 -2.42 -1.10 -1.90
N ILE A 81 -1.17 -1.51 -1.65
CA ILE A 81 -0.13 -0.61 -1.13
C ILE A 81 0.41 0.19 -2.31
N GLU A 82 0.14 1.47 -2.30
CA GLU A 82 0.36 2.33 -3.47
C GLU A 82 1.20 3.56 -3.15
N THR A 83 1.69 4.20 -4.22
CA THR A 83 2.52 5.41 -4.14
C THR A 83 3.77 5.18 -3.28
N ILE A 84 4.37 4.01 -3.46
CA ILE A 84 5.55 3.59 -2.70
C ILE A 84 6.77 4.37 -3.18
N PHE A 85 7.28 5.27 -2.36
CA PHE A 85 8.52 5.98 -2.58
C PHE A 85 9.61 5.63 -1.55
N ASP A 86 9.25 4.98 -0.45
CA ASP A 86 10.12 4.47 0.60
C ASP A 86 9.90 2.95 0.75
N SER A 87 10.88 2.17 0.33
CA SER A 87 10.80 0.70 0.35
C SER A 87 10.75 0.13 1.77
N LEU A 88 11.30 0.84 2.77
CA LEU A 88 11.21 0.40 4.15
C LEU A 88 9.80 0.56 4.70
N ASN A 89 9.13 1.68 4.37
CA ASN A 89 7.72 1.87 4.69
C ASN A 89 6.84 0.80 4.01
N ALA A 90 7.10 0.53 2.72
CA ALA A 90 6.37 -0.52 1.99
C ALA A 90 6.52 -1.89 2.65
N ARG A 91 7.73 -2.23 3.09
CA ARG A 91 7.98 -3.48 3.83
C ARG A 91 7.23 -3.54 5.16
N ALA A 92 7.11 -2.40 5.86
CA ALA A 92 6.28 -2.33 7.06
C ALA A 92 4.80 -2.59 6.74
N GLY A 93 4.28 -2.01 5.63
CA GLY A 93 2.92 -2.27 5.15
C GLY A 93 2.69 -3.72 4.73
N ILE A 94 3.65 -4.31 4.02
CA ILE A 94 3.62 -5.74 3.65
C ILE A 94 3.60 -6.62 4.91
N TYR A 95 4.46 -6.33 5.88
CA TYR A 95 4.50 -7.11 7.12
C TYR A 95 3.20 -6.96 7.91
N ALA A 96 2.62 -5.77 7.94
CA ALA A 96 1.31 -5.52 8.53
C ALA A 96 0.20 -6.35 7.87
N TYR A 97 0.24 -6.46 6.53
CA TYR A 97 -0.68 -7.30 5.77
C TYR A 97 -0.53 -8.79 6.14
N LEU A 98 0.70 -9.32 6.12
CA LEU A 98 0.97 -10.70 6.46
C LEU A 98 0.52 -11.04 7.89
N GLU A 99 0.92 -10.22 8.85
CA GLU A 99 0.59 -10.38 10.27
C GLU A 99 -0.93 -10.31 10.51
N TYR A 100 -1.63 -9.38 9.85
CA TYR A 100 -3.09 -9.26 9.99
C TYR A 100 -3.82 -10.52 9.49
N PHE A 101 -3.47 -11.04 8.30
CA PHE A 101 -4.14 -12.22 7.77
C PHE A 101 -3.79 -13.50 8.53
N GLU A 102 -2.57 -13.61 9.03
CA GLU A 102 -2.16 -14.71 9.89
C GLU A 102 -2.95 -14.74 11.21
N GLU A 103 -3.05 -13.60 11.89
CA GLU A 103 -3.76 -13.47 13.16
C GLU A 103 -5.29 -13.56 13.02
N SER A 104 -5.86 -13.02 11.96
CA SER A 104 -7.32 -13.02 11.74
C SER A 104 -7.89 -14.38 11.35
N GLY A 105 -7.06 -15.27 10.82
CA GLY A 105 -7.49 -16.56 10.29
C GLY A 105 -8.37 -16.48 9.04
N ILE A 106 -8.51 -15.30 8.43
CA ILE A 106 -9.32 -15.10 7.20
C ILE A 106 -8.67 -15.83 6.04
N GLN A 107 -9.44 -16.67 5.32
CA GLN A 107 -9.01 -17.41 4.14
C GLN A 107 -10.09 -17.36 3.05
N PRO A 108 -9.69 -17.29 1.75
CA PRO A 108 -8.33 -17.00 1.30
C PRO A 108 -7.92 -15.56 1.62
N TRP A 109 -6.61 -15.31 1.71
CA TRP A 109 -6.10 -13.96 1.86
C TRP A 109 -6.46 -13.11 0.63
N LEU A 110 -6.78 -11.84 0.87
CA LEU A 110 -7.05 -10.93 -0.25
C LEU A 110 -5.77 -10.71 -1.08
N PRO A 111 -5.90 -10.59 -2.41
CA PRO A 111 -4.74 -10.29 -3.26
C PRO A 111 -4.01 -9.02 -2.80
N LEU A 112 -2.68 -9.09 -2.76
CA LEU A 112 -1.81 -7.95 -2.47
C LEU A 112 -1.31 -7.33 -3.77
N PHE A 113 -1.61 -6.05 -3.98
CA PHE A 113 -1.10 -5.24 -5.08
C PHE A 113 -0.11 -4.23 -4.53
N LEU A 114 1.00 -4.00 -5.26
CA LEU A 114 2.03 -3.03 -4.91
C LEU A 114 2.25 -2.08 -6.07
N SER A 115 2.41 -0.77 -5.79
CA SER A 115 2.70 0.21 -6.83
C SER A 115 3.76 1.21 -6.37
N GLY A 116 4.91 1.21 -7.05
CA GLY A 116 6.03 2.09 -6.76
C GLY A 116 5.92 3.42 -7.51
N THR A 117 6.37 4.50 -6.89
CA THR A 117 6.42 5.82 -7.51
C THR A 117 7.81 6.13 -8.02
N ILE A 118 7.92 6.26 -9.35
CA ILE A 118 9.14 6.69 -10.02
C ILE A 118 9.12 8.22 -10.14
N ILE A 119 10.16 8.88 -9.65
CA ILE A 119 10.20 10.34 -9.53
C ILE A 119 11.06 11.04 -10.57
N ASP A 120 11.91 10.32 -11.29
CA ASP A 120 12.84 10.91 -12.27
C ASP A 120 12.95 10.08 -13.57
N ALA A 121 13.49 10.70 -14.59
CA ALA A 121 13.72 10.07 -15.89
C ALA A 121 14.78 8.93 -15.86
N ALA A 122 15.52 8.76 -14.76
CA ALA A 122 16.42 7.64 -14.54
C ALA A 122 15.72 6.40 -13.95
N GLY A 123 14.39 6.47 -13.78
CA GLY A 123 13.57 5.35 -13.28
C GLY A 123 13.78 5.05 -11.80
N ARG A 124 13.97 6.09 -10.97
CA ARG A 124 14.26 5.92 -9.54
C ARG A 124 13.11 6.36 -8.65
N THR A 125 12.95 5.64 -7.54
CA THR A 125 12.12 6.07 -6.41
C THR A 125 12.81 7.18 -5.62
N LEU A 126 12.09 7.87 -4.73
CA LEU A 126 12.65 8.90 -3.85
C LEU A 126 13.78 8.36 -2.95
N SER A 127 13.70 7.09 -2.54
CA SER A 127 14.77 6.42 -1.77
C SER A 127 15.96 5.96 -2.63
N GLY A 128 15.97 6.28 -3.94
CA GLY A 128 17.09 6.06 -4.86
C GLY A 128 17.12 4.69 -5.53
N GLN A 129 16.16 3.82 -5.29
CA GLN A 129 16.07 2.52 -5.97
C GLN A 129 15.60 2.70 -7.42
N ASN A 130 16.23 2.00 -8.34
CA ASN A 130 15.70 1.83 -9.69
C ASN A 130 14.54 0.81 -9.68
N THR A 131 13.80 0.74 -10.77
CA THR A 131 12.62 -0.12 -10.91
C THR A 131 12.92 -1.59 -10.63
N GLU A 132 14.06 -2.11 -11.12
CA GLU A 132 14.47 -3.50 -10.91
C GLU A 132 14.77 -3.78 -9.42
N ALA A 133 15.53 -2.90 -8.77
CA ALA A 133 15.82 -3.02 -7.34
C ALA A 133 14.54 -2.94 -6.48
N PHE A 134 13.62 -2.05 -6.85
CA PHE A 134 12.30 -1.97 -6.22
C PHE A 134 11.55 -3.30 -6.37
N TYR A 135 11.42 -3.79 -7.60
CA TYR A 135 10.75 -5.07 -7.90
C TYR A 135 11.33 -6.22 -7.07
N ILE A 136 12.66 -6.42 -7.12
CA ILE A 136 13.32 -7.49 -6.38
C ILE A 136 13.07 -7.37 -4.86
N SER A 137 13.11 -6.14 -4.33
CA SER A 137 12.93 -5.90 -2.89
C SER A 137 11.51 -6.20 -2.39
N MET A 138 10.52 -6.24 -3.30
CA MET A 138 9.11 -6.50 -2.97
C MET A 138 8.68 -7.95 -3.22
N MET A 139 9.41 -8.72 -4.04
CA MET A 139 9.00 -10.05 -4.48
C MET A 139 8.90 -11.11 -3.37
N ASN A 140 9.60 -10.92 -2.25
CA ASN A 140 9.49 -11.83 -1.11
C ASN A 140 8.08 -11.87 -0.50
N ALA A 141 7.26 -10.85 -0.71
CA ALA A 141 5.85 -10.79 -0.31
C ALA A 141 4.92 -11.63 -1.20
N LYS A 142 5.42 -12.14 -2.33
CA LYS A 142 4.63 -12.84 -3.35
C LYS A 142 3.35 -12.07 -3.74
N PRO A 143 3.46 -10.77 -4.08
CA PRO A 143 2.29 -9.99 -4.42
C PRO A 143 1.63 -10.54 -5.68
N PHE A 144 0.32 -10.36 -5.80
CA PHE A 144 -0.42 -10.71 -7.01
C PHE A 144 -0.04 -9.82 -8.19
N CYS A 145 0.24 -8.54 -7.92
CA CYS A 145 0.61 -7.57 -8.94
C CYS A 145 1.64 -6.57 -8.39
N ILE A 146 2.63 -6.20 -9.21
CA ILE A 146 3.52 -5.07 -8.97
C ILE A 146 3.43 -4.13 -10.17
N GLY A 147 3.27 -2.84 -9.91
CA GLY A 147 3.19 -1.79 -10.91
C GLY A 147 3.94 -0.53 -10.49
N LEU A 148 3.81 0.47 -11.34
CA LEU A 148 4.37 1.80 -11.13
C LEU A 148 3.27 2.85 -11.26
N ASN A 149 3.43 4.01 -10.62
CA ASN A 149 2.48 5.11 -10.68
C ASN A 149 3.14 6.49 -10.54
N CYS A 150 2.32 7.51 -10.72
CA CYS A 150 2.62 8.93 -10.53
C CYS A 150 3.70 9.51 -11.43
N ALA A 151 4.35 10.51 -10.96
CA ALA A 151 5.41 11.42 -11.39
C ALA A 151 5.72 11.56 -12.89
N LEU A 152 5.68 10.47 -13.66
CA LEU A 152 5.98 10.45 -15.09
C LEU A 152 4.79 9.95 -15.90
N GLY A 153 4.68 10.36 -17.17
CA GLY A 153 3.70 9.77 -18.09
C GLY A 153 4.11 8.35 -18.51
N ALA A 154 3.13 7.53 -18.91
CA ALA A 154 3.35 6.13 -19.30
C ALA A 154 4.53 5.86 -20.26
N PRO A 155 4.86 6.75 -21.21
CA PRO A 155 6.03 6.53 -22.08
C PRO A 155 7.38 6.63 -21.38
N LEU A 156 7.41 7.17 -20.13
CA LEU A 156 8.63 7.39 -19.35
C LEU A 156 8.69 6.49 -18.11
N MET A 157 7.68 5.69 -17.86
CA MET A 157 7.63 4.63 -16.88
C MET A 157 7.87 3.27 -17.53
#